data_c56440178b7b777f14cdc89a0863f7e9
#
_entry.id   c56440178b7b777f14cdc89a0863f7e9
#
_cell.length_a   1.000
_cell.length_b   1.000
_cell.length_c   1.000
_cell.angle_alpha   90.00
_cell.angle_beta   90.00
_cell.angle_gamma   90.00
#
_symmetry.space_group_name_H-M   'P 1'
#
loop_
_entity.id
_entity.type
_entity.pdbx_description
1 polymer ?
#
loop_
_entity_poly.entity_id
_entity_poly.type
_entity_poly.pdbx_seq_one_letter_code
_entity_poly.pdbx_strand_id
1 'polypeptide(L)'
;MRSAVVENSPFGVILADDLIDAGRSCIGQLIEARARQGGGSVLAVQDVAPEETKKYGIVSVDDAAQGTPRLRGIVEKPEPAVAPSRLAVIGRYVFEPEIFDYLETVSAGIGGEIQLTDGIGASLETVPTYAHRFEGTRFDCGSKQGFLDATIHFARKRGFRIG
;
A
#
# COMPACT_ATOMS: atom_id res chain seq x y z
N MET A 1 -8.86 -17.39 -11.29
CA MET A 1 -9.77 -18.11 -10.33
C MET A 1 -10.09 -17.15 -9.20
N ARG A 2 -11.21 -16.42 -9.26
CA ARG A 2 -11.62 -15.50 -8.19
C ARG A 2 -11.69 -16.29 -6.89
N SER A 3 -11.09 -15.76 -5.83
CA SER A 3 -11.14 -16.41 -4.52
C SER A 3 -12.59 -16.54 -4.06
N ALA A 4 -13.02 -17.76 -3.72
CA ALA A 4 -14.33 -18.02 -3.13
C ALA A 4 -14.57 -17.25 -1.80
N VAL A 5 -13.52 -16.65 -1.24
CA VAL A 5 -13.56 -15.88 0.02
C VAL A 5 -13.98 -14.43 -0.22
N VAL A 6 -13.68 -13.84 -1.38
CA VAL A 6 -13.90 -12.41 -1.65
C VAL A 6 -15.20 -12.18 -2.43
N GLU A 7 -15.70 -13.21 -3.11
CA GLU A 7 -16.87 -13.11 -4.01
C GLU A 7 -16.67 -11.97 -5.04
N ASN A 8 -17.66 -11.10 -5.17
CA ASN A 8 -17.65 -9.95 -6.09
C ASN A 8 -17.70 -8.61 -5.32
N SER A 9 -17.08 -8.54 -4.15
CA SER A 9 -17.11 -7.38 -3.27
C SER A 9 -15.71 -6.80 -3.07
N PRO A 10 -15.58 -5.48 -2.87
CA PRO A 10 -14.32 -4.88 -2.46
C PRO A 10 -13.80 -5.46 -1.16
N PHE A 11 -12.50 -5.61 -1.05
CA PHE A 11 -11.86 -6.25 0.10
C PHE A 11 -10.61 -5.52 0.57
N GLY A 12 -10.30 -5.67 1.86
CA GLY A 12 -9.09 -5.12 2.45
C GLY A 12 -7.94 -6.13 2.45
N VAL A 13 -6.72 -5.66 2.17
CA VAL A 13 -5.48 -6.43 2.32
C VAL A 13 -4.61 -5.77 3.37
N ILE A 14 -4.08 -6.56 4.28
CA ILE A 14 -3.20 -6.15 5.36
C ILE A 14 -1.96 -7.05 5.33
N LEU A 15 -0.81 -6.49 4.95
CA LEU A 15 0.46 -7.20 5.10
C LEU A 15 0.86 -7.24 6.56
N ALA A 16 1.27 -8.43 7.02
CA ALA A 16 1.47 -8.71 8.44
C ALA A 16 2.72 -8.02 9.02
N ASP A 17 3.67 -7.66 8.18
CA ASP A 17 4.94 -7.03 8.54
C ASP A 17 4.87 -5.49 8.60
N ASP A 18 3.78 -4.88 8.17
CA ASP A 18 3.53 -3.44 8.34
C ASP A 18 2.62 -3.20 9.54
N LEU A 19 3.15 -2.69 10.65
CA LEU A 19 2.34 -2.24 11.78
C LEU A 19 2.10 -0.73 11.69
N ILE A 20 0.84 -0.32 11.90
CA ILE A 20 0.48 1.11 11.89
C ILE A 20 -0.26 1.45 13.18
N ASP A 21 0.29 2.38 13.94
CA ASP A 21 -0.37 2.97 15.11
C ASP A 21 -1.03 4.28 14.71
N ALA A 22 -2.35 4.32 14.82
CA ALA A 22 -3.16 5.47 14.44
C ALA A 22 -4.41 5.58 15.33
N GLY A 23 -4.93 6.77 15.48
CA GLY A 23 -6.18 7.01 16.20
C GLY A 23 -7.37 6.33 15.52
N ARG A 24 -7.39 6.31 14.18
CA ARG A 24 -8.29 5.54 13.33
C ARG A 24 -7.47 4.57 12.49
N SER A 25 -7.89 3.31 12.41
CA SER A 25 -7.13 2.29 11.68
C SER A 25 -6.87 2.71 10.23
N CYS A 26 -5.67 2.43 9.72
CA CYS A 26 -5.31 2.79 8.35
C CYS A 26 -6.30 2.20 7.33
N ILE A 27 -6.71 0.93 7.48
CA ILE A 27 -7.71 0.32 6.60
C ILE A 27 -9.06 1.07 6.66
N GLY A 28 -9.46 1.57 7.84
CA GLY A 28 -10.65 2.40 7.98
C GLY A 28 -10.54 3.73 7.22
N GLN A 29 -9.36 4.34 7.24
CA GLN A 29 -9.08 5.55 6.45
C GLN A 29 -9.20 5.28 4.95
N LEU A 30 -8.70 4.12 4.46
CA LEU A 30 -8.82 3.73 3.05
C LEU A 30 -10.28 3.48 2.64
N ILE A 31 -11.06 2.81 3.49
CA ILE A 31 -12.50 2.58 3.24
C ILE A 31 -13.24 3.90 3.09
N GLU A 32 -12.97 4.87 3.96
CA GLU A 32 -13.60 6.19 3.88
C GLU A 32 -13.10 6.99 2.66
N ALA A 33 -11.81 6.90 2.34
CA ALA A 33 -11.25 7.51 1.13
C ALA A 33 -11.96 6.95 -0.12
N ARG A 34 -12.11 5.62 -0.20
CA ARG A 34 -12.87 4.95 -1.26
C ARG A 34 -14.32 5.45 -1.36
N ALA A 35 -15.00 5.56 -0.23
CA ALA A 35 -16.39 6.05 -0.20
C ALA A 35 -16.49 7.49 -0.74
N ARG A 36 -15.54 8.36 -0.38
CA ARG A 36 -15.48 9.74 -0.91
C ARG A 36 -15.22 9.82 -2.41
N GLN A 37 -14.52 8.82 -2.98
CA GLN A 37 -14.25 8.74 -4.42
C GLN A 37 -15.38 8.08 -5.21
N GLY A 38 -16.41 7.55 -4.54
CA GLY A 38 -17.51 6.85 -5.18
C GLY A 38 -17.18 5.42 -5.62
N GLY A 39 -16.08 4.84 -5.13
CA GLY A 39 -15.60 3.49 -5.45
C GLY A 39 -14.13 3.46 -5.88
N GLY A 40 -13.71 2.33 -6.45
CA GLY A 40 -12.36 2.09 -6.91
C GLY A 40 -11.42 1.54 -5.83
N SER A 41 -10.23 1.15 -6.22
CA SER A 41 -9.19 0.67 -5.31
C SER A 41 -8.49 1.83 -4.60
N VAL A 42 -8.04 1.63 -3.36
CA VAL A 42 -7.29 2.64 -2.60
C VAL A 42 -6.07 1.98 -1.96
N LEU A 43 -4.91 2.60 -2.14
CA LEU A 43 -3.63 2.17 -1.60
C LEU A 43 -3.17 3.14 -0.52
N ALA A 44 -2.71 2.64 0.62
CA ALA A 44 -2.00 3.48 1.58
C ALA A 44 -0.63 3.83 1.04
N VAL A 45 -0.27 5.12 1.11
CA VAL A 45 1.04 5.61 0.69
C VAL A 45 1.66 6.53 1.74
N GLN A 46 2.99 6.60 1.73
CA GLN A 46 3.75 7.58 2.49
C GLN A 46 4.93 8.11 1.67
N ASP A 47 5.39 9.31 1.99
CA ASP A 47 6.62 9.84 1.41
C ASP A 47 7.82 9.16 2.08
N VAL A 48 8.78 8.68 1.27
CA VAL A 48 10.02 8.04 1.73
C VAL A 48 11.24 8.84 1.28
N ALA A 49 12.39 8.58 1.89
CA ALA A 49 13.65 9.13 1.43
C ALA A 49 14.00 8.58 0.03
N PRO A 50 14.71 9.36 -0.81
CA PRO A 50 15.02 8.90 -2.18
C PRO A 50 15.70 7.53 -2.22
N GLU A 51 16.63 7.27 -1.34
CA GLU A 51 17.38 5.99 -1.25
C GLU A 51 16.51 4.80 -0.82
N GLU A 52 15.32 5.05 -0.30
CA GLU A 52 14.38 4.00 0.12
C GLU A 52 13.45 3.54 -1.00
N THR A 53 13.38 4.26 -2.13
CA THR A 53 12.48 3.90 -3.25
C THR A 53 12.69 2.47 -3.73
N LYS A 54 13.92 1.97 -3.68
CA LYS A 54 14.29 0.59 -4.04
C LYS A 54 13.76 -0.50 -3.09
N LYS A 55 13.01 -0.12 -2.05
CA LYS A 55 12.40 -1.08 -1.12
C LYS A 55 10.90 -1.28 -1.38
N TYR A 56 10.26 -0.38 -2.11
CA TYR A 56 8.79 -0.29 -2.20
C TYR A 56 8.31 -0.14 -3.65
N GLY A 57 7.06 -0.48 -3.87
CA GLY A 57 6.35 0.01 -5.04
C GLY A 57 6.17 1.53 -4.96
N ILE A 58 6.59 2.27 -5.98
CA ILE A 58 6.52 3.73 -6.03
C ILE A 58 5.47 4.15 -7.05
N VAL A 59 4.53 4.99 -6.62
CA VAL A 59 3.42 5.43 -7.46
C VAL A 59 3.66 6.80 -8.09
N SER A 60 3.15 6.99 -9.31
CA SER A 60 2.87 8.30 -9.88
C SER A 60 1.37 8.59 -9.77
N VAL A 61 1.04 9.84 -9.49
CA VAL A 61 -0.34 10.28 -9.26
C VAL A 61 -0.61 11.56 -10.04
N ASP A 62 -1.90 11.94 -10.18
CA ASP A 62 -2.30 13.19 -10.83
C ASP A 62 -1.76 14.39 -10.04
N ASP A 63 -2.58 15.01 -9.26
CA ASP A 63 -2.21 16.14 -8.41
C ASP A 63 -1.89 15.64 -7.00
N ALA A 64 -0.61 15.56 -6.67
CA ALA A 64 -0.14 15.09 -5.36
C ALA A 64 -0.55 16.01 -4.18
N ALA A 65 -1.03 17.23 -4.46
CA ALA A 65 -1.57 18.13 -3.44
C ALA A 65 -2.98 17.73 -3.01
N GLN A 66 -3.70 16.92 -3.78
CA GLN A 66 -4.99 16.39 -3.37
C GLN A 66 -4.81 15.33 -2.27
N GLY A 67 -5.78 15.24 -1.36
CA GLY A 67 -5.72 14.31 -0.23
C GLY A 67 -5.74 12.83 -0.63
N THR A 68 -6.37 12.49 -1.78
CA THR A 68 -6.48 11.12 -2.32
C THR A 68 -6.43 11.17 -3.84
N PRO A 69 -5.26 11.46 -4.44
CA PRO A 69 -5.10 11.57 -5.88
C PRO A 69 -5.23 10.23 -6.60
N ARG A 70 -5.64 10.26 -7.86
CA ARG A 70 -5.70 9.08 -8.72
C ARG A 70 -4.30 8.64 -9.14
N LEU A 71 -4.05 7.31 -9.11
CA LEU A 71 -2.83 6.72 -9.64
C LEU A 71 -2.77 6.83 -11.17
N ARG A 72 -1.56 7.08 -11.67
CA ARG A 72 -1.21 7.06 -13.09
C ARG A 72 -0.23 5.96 -13.43
N GLY A 73 0.50 5.46 -12.46
CA GLY A 73 1.42 4.37 -12.63
C GLY A 73 1.97 3.89 -11.29
N ILE A 74 2.60 2.73 -11.33
CA ILE A 74 3.32 2.15 -10.21
C ILE A 74 4.53 1.39 -10.75
N VAL A 75 5.68 1.50 -10.06
CA VAL A 75 6.92 0.82 -10.42
C VAL A 75 7.47 0.11 -9.19
N GLU A 76 7.75 -1.18 -9.31
CA GLU A 76 8.30 -1.99 -8.23
C GLU A 76 9.78 -1.68 -8.01
N LYS A 77 10.13 -1.26 -6.81
CA LYS A 77 11.48 -1.07 -6.31
C LYS A 77 12.43 -0.31 -7.28
N PRO A 78 12.01 0.85 -7.80
CA PRO A 78 12.85 1.58 -8.75
C PRO A 78 14.09 2.15 -8.06
N GLU A 79 15.21 2.18 -8.79
CA GLU A 79 16.37 2.96 -8.38
C GLU A 79 15.99 4.45 -8.22
N PRO A 80 16.59 5.17 -7.26
CA PRO A 80 16.20 6.56 -6.95
C PRO A 80 16.21 7.50 -8.17
N ALA A 81 17.15 7.28 -9.11
CA ALA A 81 17.28 8.12 -10.30
C ALA A 81 16.14 7.98 -11.31
N VAL A 82 15.37 6.89 -11.26
CA VAL A 82 14.28 6.59 -12.19
C VAL A 82 12.93 6.45 -11.49
N ALA A 83 12.89 6.64 -10.17
CA ALA A 83 11.66 6.58 -9.40
C ALA A 83 10.70 7.70 -9.85
N PRO A 84 9.41 7.39 -10.15
CA PRO A 84 8.47 8.39 -10.66
C PRO A 84 8.09 9.44 -9.61
N SER A 85 8.29 9.12 -8.34
CA SER A 85 8.03 9.98 -7.19
C SER A 85 8.75 9.46 -5.95
N ARG A 86 8.38 9.95 -4.77
CA ARG A 86 8.78 9.39 -3.47
C ARG A 86 7.58 8.81 -2.71
N LEU A 87 6.44 8.65 -3.35
CA LEU A 87 5.26 8.05 -2.75
C LEU A 87 5.35 6.53 -2.80
N ALA A 88 5.68 5.95 -1.67
CA ALA A 88 5.80 4.50 -1.49
C ALA A 88 4.47 3.89 -1.06
N VAL A 89 4.12 2.77 -1.68
CA VAL A 89 2.97 1.97 -1.28
C VAL A 89 3.31 1.20 -0.01
N ILE A 90 2.39 1.25 0.94
CA ILE A 90 2.49 0.58 2.22
C ILE A 90 1.50 -0.58 2.27
N GLY A 91 1.81 -1.63 2.99
CA GLY A 91 1.06 -2.90 3.02
C GLY A 91 -0.39 -2.82 3.53
N ARG A 92 -1.13 -1.81 3.07
CA ARG A 92 -2.57 -1.62 3.33
C ARG A 92 -3.27 -1.22 2.07
N TYR A 93 -4.27 -2.01 1.68
CA TYR A 93 -5.01 -1.84 0.44
C TYR A 93 -6.50 -2.05 0.67
N VAL A 94 -7.32 -1.35 -0.12
CA VAL A 94 -8.70 -1.73 -0.40
C VAL A 94 -8.76 -1.92 -1.91
N PHE A 95 -9.07 -3.14 -2.36
CA PHE A 95 -9.13 -3.48 -3.78
C PHE A 95 -10.55 -3.72 -4.25
N GLU A 96 -10.79 -3.39 -5.50
CA GLU A 96 -11.91 -3.94 -6.26
C GLU A 96 -11.58 -5.39 -6.65
N PRO A 97 -12.59 -6.29 -6.73
CA PRO A 97 -12.36 -7.73 -6.98
C PRO A 97 -11.71 -8.02 -8.33
N GLU A 98 -11.79 -7.11 -9.29
CA GLU A 98 -11.17 -7.19 -10.61
C GLU A 98 -9.65 -7.34 -10.56
N ILE A 99 -9.00 -6.95 -9.45
CA ILE A 99 -7.55 -7.11 -9.29
C ILE A 99 -7.08 -8.55 -9.53
N PHE A 100 -7.90 -9.55 -9.19
CA PHE A 100 -7.55 -10.94 -9.42
C PHE A 100 -7.48 -11.30 -10.92
N ASP A 101 -8.38 -10.73 -11.74
CA ASP A 101 -8.38 -10.95 -13.18
C ASP A 101 -7.06 -10.42 -13.79
N TYR A 102 -6.56 -9.28 -13.31
CA TYR A 102 -5.27 -8.72 -13.75
C TYR A 102 -4.08 -9.51 -13.24
N LEU A 103 -4.10 -9.96 -11.99
CA LEU A 103 -3.03 -10.79 -11.44
C LEU A 103 -2.88 -12.14 -12.16
N GLU A 104 -3.96 -12.67 -12.76
CA GLU A 104 -3.92 -13.88 -13.59
C GLU A 104 -3.25 -13.63 -14.97
N THR A 105 -3.22 -12.38 -15.44
CA THR A 105 -2.67 -12.04 -16.77
C THR A 105 -1.21 -11.59 -16.72
N VAL A 106 -0.72 -11.13 -15.59
CA VAL A 106 0.68 -10.68 -15.48
C VAL A 106 1.62 -11.87 -15.43
N SER A 107 2.71 -11.78 -16.18
CA SER A 107 3.76 -12.78 -16.17
C SER A 107 4.60 -12.66 -14.90
N ALA A 108 5.16 -13.77 -14.45
CA ALA A 108 6.13 -13.76 -13.36
C ALA A 108 7.32 -12.85 -13.72
N GLY A 109 7.62 -11.92 -12.83
CA GLY A 109 8.71 -10.97 -12.97
C GLY A 109 10.06 -11.54 -12.56
N ILE A 110 10.99 -10.67 -12.20
CA ILE A 110 12.33 -11.05 -11.71
C ILE A 110 12.16 -11.94 -10.45
N GLY A 111 12.78 -13.12 -10.49
CA GLY A 111 12.66 -14.11 -9.40
C GLY A 111 11.54 -15.13 -9.56
N GLY A 112 10.74 -15.06 -10.65
CA GLY A 112 9.65 -16.01 -10.91
C GLY A 112 8.38 -15.76 -10.08
N GLU A 113 8.28 -14.61 -9.41
CA GLU A 113 7.12 -14.22 -8.61
C GLU A 113 6.23 -13.21 -9.36
N ILE A 114 4.92 -13.36 -9.20
CA ILE A 114 3.94 -12.37 -9.67
C ILE A 114 3.96 -11.21 -8.67
N GLN A 115 4.34 -10.02 -9.14
CA GLN A 115 4.35 -8.83 -8.32
C GLN A 115 2.95 -8.20 -8.26
N LEU A 116 2.49 -7.86 -7.06
CA LEU A 116 1.21 -7.17 -6.88
C LEU A 116 1.19 -5.82 -7.61
N THR A 117 2.32 -5.13 -7.68
CA THR A 117 2.49 -3.86 -8.40
C THR A 117 2.24 -4.00 -9.89
N ASP A 118 2.59 -5.14 -10.52
CA ASP A 118 2.31 -5.39 -11.93
C ASP A 118 0.81 -5.55 -12.17
N GLY A 119 0.11 -6.28 -11.30
CA GLY A 119 -1.35 -6.41 -11.35
C GLY A 119 -2.07 -5.08 -11.15
N ILE A 120 -1.60 -4.26 -10.19
CA ILE A 120 -2.12 -2.91 -9.98
C ILE A 120 -1.90 -2.07 -11.24
N GLY A 121 -0.67 -2.05 -11.78
CA GLY A 121 -0.32 -1.30 -12.98
C GLY A 121 -1.22 -1.66 -14.17
N ALA A 122 -1.43 -2.96 -14.41
CA ALA A 122 -2.29 -3.46 -15.49
C ALA A 122 -3.77 -3.05 -15.31
N SER A 123 -4.24 -2.88 -14.07
CA SER A 123 -5.63 -2.53 -13.79
C SER A 123 -5.98 -1.05 -13.96
N LEU A 124 -4.97 -0.14 -14.00
CA LEU A 124 -5.19 1.32 -13.89
C LEU A 124 -6.05 1.94 -15.00
N GLU A 125 -6.09 1.33 -16.18
CA GLU A 125 -6.90 1.83 -17.31
C GLU A 125 -8.41 1.64 -17.07
N THR A 126 -8.78 0.57 -16.37
CA THR A 126 -10.19 0.16 -16.20
C THR A 126 -10.69 0.31 -14.78
N VAL A 127 -9.82 0.10 -13.78
CA VAL A 127 -10.16 0.22 -12.35
C VAL A 127 -9.61 1.53 -11.80
N PRO A 128 -10.46 2.51 -11.46
CA PRO A 128 -10.00 3.70 -10.77
C PRO A 128 -9.25 3.32 -9.49
N THR A 129 -8.00 3.77 -9.36
CA THR A 129 -7.16 3.46 -8.21
C THR A 129 -6.59 4.76 -7.64
N TYR A 130 -6.58 4.89 -6.33
CA TYR A 130 -6.22 6.11 -5.63
C TYR A 130 -5.13 5.87 -4.59
N ALA A 131 -4.25 6.86 -4.41
CA ALA A 131 -3.25 6.89 -3.35
C ALA A 131 -3.79 7.71 -2.17
N HIS A 132 -3.80 7.12 -0.99
CA HIS A 132 -4.20 7.82 0.24
C HIS A 132 -3.03 7.92 1.21
N ARG A 133 -2.57 9.16 1.49
CA ARG A 133 -1.62 9.41 2.58
C ARG A 133 -2.33 9.18 3.91
N PHE A 134 -2.06 8.06 4.55
CA PHE A 134 -2.69 7.71 5.82
C PHE A 134 -2.10 8.53 6.97
N GLU A 135 -2.91 8.74 7.99
CA GLU A 135 -2.49 9.32 9.27
C GLU A 135 -2.10 8.19 10.23
N GLY A 136 -0.93 8.32 10.87
CA GLY A 136 -0.43 7.34 11.83
C GLY A 136 1.08 7.14 11.75
N THR A 137 1.61 6.35 12.67
CA THR A 137 3.02 5.95 12.70
C THR A 137 3.16 4.53 12.19
N ARG A 138 3.93 4.35 11.13
CA ARG A 138 4.25 3.04 10.55
C ARG A 138 5.53 2.47 11.15
N PHE A 139 5.53 1.15 11.33
CA PHE A 139 6.70 0.35 11.70
C PHE A 139 6.83 -0.78 10.67
N ASP A 140 7.95 -0.79 9.95
CA ASP A 140 8.33 -1.84 9.00
C ASP A 140 8.97 -3.01 9.75
N CYS A 141 8.13 -3.96 10.17
CA CYS A 141 8.56 -5.15 10.91
C CYS A 141 9.22 -6.22 10.03
N GLY A 142 9.29 -6.02 8.72
CA GLY A 142 10.14 -6.81 7.83
C GLY A 142 11.64 -6.60 8.11
N SER A 143 12.01 -5.48 8.74
CA SER A 143 13.35 -5.24 9.23
C SER A 143 13.49 -5.53 10.73
N LYS A 144 14.68 -6.01 11.15
CA LYS A 144 14.96 -6.26 12.59
C LYS A 144 14.80 -4.99 13.43
N GLN A 145 15.26 -3.85 12.92
CA GLN A 145 15.15 -2.57 13.61
C GLN A 145 13.69 -2.13 13.72
N GLY A 146 12.94 -2.17 12.64
CA GLY A 146 11.51 -1.79 12.67
C GLY A 146 10.67 -2.69 13.56
N PHE A 147 10.97 -4.00 13.63
CA PHE A 147 10.34 -4.91 14.59
C PHE A 147 10.63 -4.53 16.04
N LEU A 148 11.90 -4.16 16.36
CA LEU A 148 12.28 -3.70 17.68
C LEU A 148 11.60 -2.37 18.04
N ASP A 149 11.60 -1.40 17.10
CA ASP A 149 10.97 -0.10 17.30
C ASP A 149 9.47 -0.24 17.54
N ALA A 150 8.78 -1.08 16.78
CA ALA A 150 7.38 -1.43 17.01
C ALA A 150 7.15 -2.02 18.40
N THR A 151 7.96 -2.99 18.79
CA THR A 151 7.87 -3.65 20.10
C THR A 151 8.00 -2.64 21.24
N ILE A 152 9.01 -1.78 21.17
CA ILE A 152 9.26 -0.72 22.17
C ILE A 152 8.09 0.27 22.21
N HIS A 153 7.65 0.73 21.03
CA HIS A 153 6.54 1.69 20.93
C HIS A 153 5.26 1.14 21.58
N PHE A 154 4.84 -0.05 21.20
CA PHE A 154 3.59 -0.63 21.70
C PHE A 154 3.70 -1.07 23.16
N ALA A 155 4.89 -1.48 23.63
CA ALA A 155 5.11 -1.78 25.04
C ALA A 155 4.96 -0.51 25.89
N ARG A 156 5.59 0.61 25.50
CA ARG A 156 5.44 1.91 26.18
C ARG A 156 3.98 2.38 26.19
N LYS A 157 3.31 2.29 25.06
CA LYS A 157 1.89 2.67 24.92
C LYS A 157 0.98 1.87 25.86
N ARG A 158 1.34 0.63 26.18
CA ARG A 158 0.62 -0.23 27.14
C ARG A 158 1.11 -0.11 28.58
N GLY A 159 2.02 0.82 28.87
CA GLY A 159 2.52 1.09 30.23
C GLY A 159 3.59 0.11 30.72
N PHE A 160 4.18 -0.72 29.84
CA PHE A 160 5.33 -1.52 30.22
C PHE A 160 6.56 -0.66 30.45
N ARG A 161 7.32 -0.96 31.49
CA ARG A 161 8.65 -0.36 31.72
C ARG A 161 9.65 -1.07 30.82
N ILE A 162 10.31 -0.29 29.99
CA ILE A 162 11.42 -0.75 29.15
C ILE A 162 12.64 -0.03 29.72
N GLY A 163 13.59 -0.81 30.24
CA GLY A 163 14.83 -0.31 30.82
C GLY A 163 15.71 0.44 29.83
#